data_93d5cb7b84061a3f61cae8645730a32a
#
_entry.id   93d5cb7b84061a3f61cae8645730a32a
#
_cell.length_a   1.000
_cell.length_b   1.000
_cell.length_c   1.000
_cell.angle_alpha   90.00
_cell.angle_beta   90.00
_cell.angle_gamma   90.00
#
_symmetry.space_group_name_H-M   'P 1'
#
loop_
_entity.id
_entity.type
_entity.pdbx_description
1 polymer ?
#
loop_
_entity_poly.entity_id
_entity_poly.type
_entity_poly.pdbx_seq_one_letter_code
_entity_poly.pdbx_strand_id
1 'polypeptide(L)'
;MNNETRKETQVLPKDVRYVGADDLTLPLFENQYPVQPMGVSYNSYLILDEKIAVMDSVDARAADEWLAKLAHELDGRSPDYLVISHMEPDHSGSILRLAEKYQEMKLVGNTKTFTMLRQFFGAKAPTDDRLLEVGEGETLPLGAHTLHFMLAPMVHWPEVMVAYEETEKLLFSADAFGRFGSLGRTANAPWAPQARRYYYNIVGKYGAQVQALLKKASALEIETICPLHGPVLTGEALGEALRLYDLWSRWQSESPDDILLAHASIHGNTARAAELFKQKLEAKGARVTLCDLTTTEVSYAVANAFYCGKLVLACSTYDGGLFPPMEEFLSHLQAKGFRSRTVGLMENGSWAPAAARLMRAKLEEMKDLRVCGTVVSLRSALGPANEAQMEALTTELCAK
;
A
#
# COMPACT_ATOMS: atom_id res chain seq x y z
N MET A 1 -16.93 24.13 7.72
CA MET A 1 -16.53 23.14 8.76
C MET A 1 -15.17 23.53 9.27
N ASN A 2 -15.05 23.69 10.56
CA ASN A 2 -13.99 24.45 11.22
C ASN A 2 -12.57 23.91 11.00
N ASN A 3 -11.65 24.84 10.75
CA ASN A 3 -10.20 24.62 10.71
C ASN A 3 -9.60 24.00 12.01
N GLU A 4 -10.38 23.91 13.07
CA GLU A 4 -9.89 23.41 14.37
C GLU A 4 -9.77 21.88 14.45
N THR A 5 -10.57 21.11 13.70
CA THR A 5 -10.50 19.63 13.68
C THR A 5 -9.32 19.08 12.88
N ARG A 6 -8.64 19.90 12.08
CA ARG A 6 -7.43 19.49 11.33
C ARG A 6 -6.13 19.57 12.14
N LYS A 7 -6.13 20.28 13.27
CA LYS A 7 -4.91 20.50 14.08
C LYS A 7 -4.44 19.29 14.90
N GLU A 8 -5.30 18.31 15.16
CA GLU A 8 -4.96 17.19 16.04
C GLU A 8 -4.32 15.97 15.34
N THR A 9 -4.34 15.91 14.01
CA THR A 9 -3.91 14.71 13.27
C THR A 9 -2.49 14.77 12.73
N GLN A 10 -1.80 15.91 12.82
CA GLN A 10 -0.43 16.06 12.34
C GLN A 10 0.39 16.92 13.31
N VAL A 11 0.98 16.28 14.31
CA VAL A 11 1.93 16.94 15.20
C VAL A 11 3.28 17.04 14.46
N LEU A 12 3.56 18.21 13.91
CA LEU A 12 4.81 18.55 13.26
C LEU A 12 5.55 19.62 14.07
N PRO A 13 6.89 19.69 13.98
CA PRO A 13 7.68 20.78 14.57
C PRO A 13 7.22 22.16 14.07
N LYS A 14 7.59 23.21 14.85
CA LYS A 14 7.09 24.57 14.59
C LYS A 14 7.48 25.10 13.20
N ASP A 15 8.60 24.70 12.66
CA ASP A 15 9.13 25.19 11.39
C ASP A 15 8.79 24.27 10.20
N VAL A 16 8.05 23.19 10.46
CA VAL A 16 7.54 22.28 9.44
C VAL A 16 6.03 22.39 9.35
N ARG A 17 5.48 22.61 8.14
CA ARG A 17 4.05 22.77 7.87
C ARG A 17 3.53 21.68 6.96
N TYR A 18 2.36 21.18 7.26
CA TYR A 18 1.61 20.36 6.31
C TYR A 18 0.85 21.26 5.33
N VAL A 19 1.11 21.08 4.05
CA VAL A 19 0.47 21.86 2.98
C VAL A 19 -0.28 20.99 1.97
N GLY A 20 -0.33 19.66 2.18
CA GLY A 20 -1.02 18.72 1.31
C GLY A 20 -2.53 18.92 1.21
N ALA A 21 -3.19 18.06 0.43
CA ALA A 21 -4.63 18.14 0.16
C ALA A 21 -5.31 16.76 0.29
N ASP A 22 -6.60 16.76 0.64
CA ASP A 22 -7.47 15.60 0.62
C ASP A 22 -8.27 15.57 -0.70
N ASP A 23 -8.21 14.44 -1.45
CA ASP A 23 -9.10 14.22 -2.59
C ASP A 23 -10.24 13.27 -2.19
N LEU A 24 -11.43 13.83 -2.09
CA LEU A 24 -12.67 13.12 -1.78
C LEU A 24 -13.47 12.76 -3.04
N THR A 25 -12.97 13.11 -4.22
CA THR A 25 -13.68 12.94 -5.49
C THR A 25 -13.15 11.78 -6.31
N LEU A 26 -11.92 11.35 -6.07
CA LEU A 26 -11.30 10.23 -6.76
C LEU A 26 -12.06 8.93 -6.48
N PRO A 27 -12.61 8.26 -7.50
CA PRO A 27 -13.26 6.97 -7.30
C PRO A 27 -12.27 5.83 -7.15
N LEU A 28 -11.22 5.82 -7.97
CA LEU A 28 -10.21 4.76 -8.04
C LEU A 28 -8.79 5.35 -8.00
N PHE A 29 -8.00 4.99 -7.01
CA PHE A 29 -6.58 5.26 -6.98
C PHE A 29 -5.87 4.39 -8.02
N GLU A 30 -4.93 4.94 -8.79
CA GLU A 30 -4.29 4.29 -9.96
C GLU A 30 -5.30 3.71 -10.98
N ASN A 31 -6.53 4.27 -11.05
CA ASN A 31 -7.65 3.72 -11.84
C ASN A 31 -7.97 2.25 -11.52
N GLN A 32 -7.55 1.73 -10.39
CA GLN A 32 -7.67 0.33 -9.99
C GLN A 32 -8.28 0.15 -8.60
N TYR A 33 -7.83 0.90 -7.60
CA TYR A 33 -8.19 0.66 -6.20
C TYR A 33 -9.30 1.60 -5.72
N PRO A 34 -10.52 1.11 -5.43
CA PRO A 34 -11.60 1.95 -4.92
C PRO A 34 -11.22 2.62 -3.60
N VAL A 35 -11.29 3.96 -3.57
CA VAL A 35 -11.00 4.75 -2.37
C VAL A 35 -12.22 5.48 -1.81
N GLN A 36 -13.35 5.45 -2.51
CA GLN A 36 -14.60 6.00 -1.99
C GLN A 36 -15.19 5.09 -0.89
N PRO A 37 -15.84 5.67 0.15
CA PRO A 37 -16.07 7.11 0.38
C PRO A 37 -14.93 7.79 1.16
N MET A 38 -13.84 7.11 1.48
CA MET A 38 -12.77 7.61 2.36
C MET A 38 -11.83 8.60 1.67
N GLY A 39 -11.74 8.57 0.33
CA GLY A 39 -10.83 9.41 -0.43
C GLY A 39 -9.36 9.01 -0.28
N VAL A 40 -8.47 9.93 -0.62
CA VAL A 40 -7.01 9.81 -0.48
C VAL A 40 -6.44 11.16 -0.05
N SER A 41 -5.31 11.18 0.65
CA SER A 41 -4.54 12.40 0.88
C SER A 41 -3.31 12.42 -0.02
N TYR A 42 -3.00 13.57 -0.58
CA TYR A 42 -1.72 13.87 -1.23
C TYR A 42 -0.94 14.77 -0.29
N ASN A 43 0.08 14.22 0.36
CA ASN A 43 0.81 14.96 1.37
C ASN A 43 1.98 15.72 0.74
N SER A 44 2.12 16.96 1.16
CA SER A 44 3.26 17.82 0.87
C SER A 44 3.59 18.60 2.13
N TYR A 45 4.85 18.88 2.34
CA TYR A 45 5.32 19.56 3.54
C TYR A 45 6.19 20.76 3.16
N LEU A 46 6.24 21.74 4.04
CA LEU A 46 7.03 22.97 3.87
C LEU A 46 7.97 23.10 5.07
N ILE A 47 9.27 23.20 4.83
CA ILE A 47 10.27 23.50 5.85
C ILE A 47 10.63 24.98 5.73
N LEU A 48 10.34 25.74 6.79
CA LEU A 48 10.59 27.17 6.89
C LEU A 48 11.90 27.43 7.62
N ASP A 49 12.92 27.82 6.89
CA ASP A 49 14.26 28.11 7.43
C ASP A 49 14.89 29.31 6.69
N GLU A 50 16.21 29.50 6.76
CA GLU A 50 16.94 30.48 5.94
C GLU A 50 16.69 30.21 4.47
N LYS A 51 16.79 28.93 4.06
CA LYS A 51 16.32 28.39 2.78
C LYS A 51 15.04 27.59 2.99
N ILE A 52 14.07 27.83 2.15
CA ILE A 52 12.75 27.19 2.23
C ILE A 52 12.70 26.00 1.29
N ALA A 53 12.32 24.82 1.80
CA ALA A 53 12.11 23.63 1.02
C ALA A 53 10.65 23.19 1.03
N VAL A 54 10.09 22.93 -0.16
CA VAL A 54 8.83 22.21 -0.35
C VAL A 54 9.16 20.74 -0.57
N MET A 55 8.55 19.85 0.21
CA MET A 55 8.73 18.40 0.11
C MET A 55 7.56 17.83 -0.70
N ASP A 56 7.84 17.42 -1.91
CA ASP A 56 6.92 16.91 -2.92
C ASP A 56 5.75 17.84 -3.30
N SER A 57 5.09 17.54 -4.40
CA SER A 57 3.89 18.21 -4.83
C SER A 57 2.66 17.30 -4.69
N VAL A 58 1.57 17.61 -5.33
CA VAL A 58 0.30 16.88 -5.26
C VAL A 58 -0.23 16.59 -6.66
N ASP A 59 -1.25 15.73 -6.74
CA ASP A 59 -2.01 15.48 -7.97
C ASP A 59 -2.52 16.80 -8.57
N ALA A 60 -2.54 16.89 -9.89
CA ALA A 60 -2.99 18.08 -10.62
C ALA A 60 -4.41 18.56 -10.22
N ARG A 61 -5.28 17.62 -9.77
CA ARG A 61 -6.63 17.95 -9.28
C ARG A 61 -6.64 18.75 -7.99
N ALA A 62 -5.62 18.59 -7.16
CA ALA A 62 -5.48 19.28 -5.88
C ALA A 62 -4.59 20.53 -5.96
N ALA A 63 -4.07 20.88 -7.14
CA ALA A 63 -3.07 21.92 -7.34
C ALA A 63 -3.51 23.29 -6.79
N ASP A 64 -4.76 23.71 -7.00
CA ASP A 64 -5.23 25.03 -6.58
C ASP A 64 -5.29 25.14 -5.05
N GLU A 65 -5.80 24.11 -4.36
CA GLU A 65 -5.83 24.06 -2.90
C GLU A 65 -4.41 24.06 -2.33
N TRP A 66 -3.53 23.24 -2.89
CA TRP A 66 -2.13 23.12 -2.48
C TRP A 66 -1.37 24.44 -2.64
N LEU A 67 -1.46 25.09 -3.82
CA LEU A 67 -0.79 26.36 -4.08
C LEU A 67 -1.32 27.50 -3.19
N ALA A 68 -2.61 27.48 -2.82
CA ALA A 68 -3.18 28.45 -1.89
C ALA A 68 -2.64 28.26 -0.47
N LYS A 69 -2.52 26.99 0.00
CA LYS A 69 -1.91 26.68 1.31
C LYS A 69 -0.44 27.06 1.35
N LEU A 70 0.33 26.72 0.31
CA LEU A 70 1.73 27.13 0.19
C LEU A 70 1.88 28.65 0.26
N ALA A 71 1.07 29.40 -0.50
CA ALA A 71 1.13 30.85 -0.50
C ALA A 71 0.80 31.46 0.88
N HIS A 72 -0.12 30.84 1.60
CA HIS A 72 -0.47 31.25 2.97
C HIS A 72 0.67 31.04 3.94
N GLU A 73 1.28 29.82 3.95
CA GLU A 73 2.36 29.50 4.88
C GLU A 73 3.70 30.18 4.54
N LEU A 74 3.91 30.50 3.27
CA LEU A 74 5.08 31.26 2.82
C LEU A 74 5.05 32.74 3.24
N ASP A 75 3.88 33.30 3.49
CA ASP A 75 3.68 34.69 3.94
C ASP A 75 4.51 35.72 3.13
N GLY A 76 4.43 35.64 1.81
CA GLY A 76 5.15 36.48 0.87
C GLY A 76 6.60 36.07 0.57
N ARG A 77 7.16 35.07 1.24
CA ARG A 77 8.46 34.48 0.91
C ARG A 77 8.33 33.59 -0.32
N SER A 78 9.46 33.25 -0.93
CA SER A 78 9.53 32.27 -2.04
C SER A 78 10.28 31.02 -1.58
N PRO A 79 9.88 29.81 -2.02
CA PRO A 79 10.66 28.61 -1.76
C PRO A 79 11.97 28.63 -2.58
N ASP A 80 13.05 28.16 -1.97
CA ASP A 80 14.35 27.98 -2.63
C ASP A 80 14.41 26.62 -3.34
N TYR A 81 13.72 25.61 -2.78
CA TYR A 81 13.79 24.24 -3.26
C TYR A 81 12.41 23.58 -3.33
N LEU A 82 12.21 22.75 -4.37
CA LEU A 82 11.22 21.68 -4.40
C LEU A 82 11.98 20.34 -4.40
N VAL A 83 11.89 19.60 -3.31
CA VAL A 83 12.45 18.24 -3.21
C VAL A 83 11.44 17.25 -3.77
N ILE A 84 11.85 16.45 -4.73
CA ILE A 84 11.00 15.48 -5.43
C ILE A 84 11.43 14.07 -4.98
N SER A 85 10.66 13.48 -4.09
CA SER A 85 10.89 12.12 -3.61
C SER A 85 10.38 11.07 -4.60
N HIS A 86 9.28 11.40 -5.33
CA HIS A 86 8.58 10.47 -6.22
C HIS A 86 7.96 11.18 -7.42
N MET A 87 8.02 10.53 -8.59
CA MET A 87 7.56 11.11 -9.86
C MET A 87 6.21 10.59 -10.34
N GLU A 88 5.52 9.75 -9.57
CA GLU A 88 4.16 9.36 -9.92
C GLU A 88 3.24 10.60 -10.00
N PRO A 89 2.29 10.66 -10.97
CA PRO A 89 1.51 11.86 -11.25
C PRO A 89 0.72 12.42 -10.07
N ASP A 90 0.37 11.63 -9.08
CA ASP A 90 -0.31 12.08 -7.85
C ASP A 90 0.63 12.85 -6.90
N HIS A 91 1.94 12.81 -7.12
CA HIS A 91 2.96 13.62 -6.43
C HIS A 91 3.68 14.57 -7.38
N SER A 92 3.69 14.31 -8.68
CA SER A 92 4.42 15.15 -9.65
C SER A 92 3.52 16.04 -10.50
N GLY A 93 2.20 15.81 -10.50
CA GLY A 93 1.24 16.48 -11.38
C GLY A 93 1.20 17.99 -11.24
N SER A 94 1.61 18.54 -10.09
CA SER A 94 1.59 19.99 -9.82
C SER A 94 2.96 20.65 -9.85
N ILE A 95 4.05 19.91 -10.15
CA ILE A 95 5.43 20.42 -10.19
C ILE A 95 5.57 21.64 -11.11
N LEU A 96 5.04 21.55 -12.35
CA LEU A 96 5.19 22.65 -13.30
C LEU A 96 4.51 23.92 -12.83
N ARG A 97 3.34 23.82 -12.24
CA ARG A 97 2.60 24.99 -11.73
C ARG A 97 3.38 25.73 -10.64
N LEU A 98 4.07 24.98 -9.76
CA LEU A 98 4.92 25.59 -8.74
C LEU A 98 6.17 26.20 -9.38
N ALA A 99 6.81 25.48 -10.30
CA ALA A 99 8.02 25.93 -10.99
C ALA A 99 7.79 27.17 -11.86
N GLU A 100 6.63 27.30 -12.46
CA GLU A 100 6.21 28.51 -13.23
C GLU A 100 5.98 29.70 -12.29
N LYS A 101 5.40 29.48 -11.12
CA LYS A 101 5.13 30.52 -10.13
C LYS A 101 6.41 31.04 -9.46
N TYR A 102 7.39 30.15 -9.18
CA TYR A 102 8.65 30.49 -8.49
C TYR A 102 9.83 30.13 -9.38
N GLN A 103 10.17 31.04 -10.30
CA GLN A 103 11.14 30.79 -11.38
C GLN A 103 12.57 30.59 -10.88
N GLU A 104 12.93 31.16 -9.73
CA GLU A 104 14.27 31.02 -9.12
C GLU A 104 14.40 29.73 -8.28
N MET A 105 13.28 29.05 -7.96
CA MET A 105 13.27 27.83 -7.18
C MET A 105 13.98 26.71 -7.93
N LYS A 106 14.85 25.96 -7.26
CA LYS A 106 15.51 24.77 -7.81
C LYS A 106 14.70 23.51 -7.49
N LEU A 107 14.71 22.57 -8.42
CA LEU A 107 14.14 21.23 -8.23
C LEU A 107 15.27 20.30 -7.78
N VAL A 108 15.08 19.61 -6.67
CA VAL A 108 16.03 18.67 -6.09
C VAL A 108 15.54 17.26 -6.32
N GLY A 109 16.39 16.42 -6.89
CA GLY A 109 16.04 15.03 -7.20
C GLY A 109 17.26 14.25 -7.67
N ASN A 110 17.11 12.96 -7.93
CA ASN A 110 18.20 12.17 -8.48
C ASN A 110 18.16 12.12 -10.03
N THR A 111 19.17 11.54 -10.65
CA THR A 111 19.27 11.40 -12.13
C THR A 111 18.01 10.80 -12.76
N LYS A 112 17.40 9.78 -12.12
CA LYS A 112 16.18 9.14 -12.65
C LYS A 112 14.97 10.04 -12.50
N THR A 113 14.85 10.76 -11.39
CA THR A 113 13.82 11.79 -11.17
C THR A 113 13.83 12.78 -12.32
N PHE A 114 14.98 13.32 -12.71
CA PHE A 114 15.08 14.29 -13.80
C PHE A 114 14.87 13.67 -15.19
N THR A 115 15.22 12.40 -15.35
CA THR A 115 14.87 11.66 -16.58
C THR A 115 13.35 11.56 -16.72
N MET A 116 12.64 11.17 -15.66
CA MET A 116 11.18 11.07 -15.67
C MET A 116 10.51 12.45 -15.78
N LEU A 117 11.07 13.47 -15.13
CA LEU A 117 10.59 14.85 -15.25
C LEU A 117 10.53 15.29 -16.72
N ARG A 118 11.62 15.01 -17.48
CA ARG A 118 11.67 15.31 -18.93
C ARG A 118 10.71 14.42 -19.74
N GLN A 119 10.49 13.17 -19.34
CA GLN A 119 9.52 12.27 -19.98
C GLN A 119 8.09 12.73 -19.79
N PHE A 120 7.71 13.13 -18.58
CA PHE A 120 6.35 13.58 -18.27
C PHE A 120 6.05 14.96 -18.86
N PHE A 121 7.01 15.89 -18.83
CA PHE A 121 6.74 17.28 -19.15
C PHE A 121 7.34 17.76 -20.49
N GLY A 122 8.22 16.98 -21.10
CA GLY A 122 8.83 17.29 -22.40
C GLY A 122 9.48 18.67 -22.42
N ALA A 123 9.16 19.47 -23.42
CA ALA A 123 9.70 20.83 -23.60
C ALA A 123 9.28 21.83 -22.50
N LYS A 124 8.32 21.48 -21.64
CA LYS A 124 7.89 22.30 -20.50
C LYS A 124 8.68 22.02 -19.23
N ALA A 125 9.51 20.97 -19.22
CA ALA A 125 10.34 20.67 -18.05
C ALA A 125 11.28 21.87 -17.76
N PRO A 126 11.54 22.19 -16.49
CA PRO A 126 12.52 23.19 -16.12
C PRO A 126 13.89 22.92 -16.74
N THR A 127 14.62 23.99 -17.04
CA THR A 127 15.97 23.93 -17.63
C THR A 127 16.99 23.37 -16.64
N ASP A 128 18.11 22.84 -17.15
CA ASP A 128 19.10 22.10 -16.34
C ASP A 128 19.75 22.99 -15.25
N ASP A 129 19.84 24.29 -15.44
CA ASP A 129 20.33 25.23 -14.44
C ASP A 129 19.41 25.34 -13.20
N ARG A 130 18.15 24.90 -13.31
CA ARG A 130 17.21 24.80 -12.21
C ARG A 130 17.18 23.44 -11.52
N LEU A 131 17.92 22.45 -12.02
CA LEU A 131 17.95 21.11 -11.47
C LEU A 131 19.15 20.95 -10.54
N LEU A 132 18.91 20.53 -9.30
CA LEU A 132 19.94 20.17 -8.33
C LEU A 132 19.90 18.66 -8.13
N GLU A 133 20.85 17.98 -8.77
CA GLU A 133 20.98 16.53 -8.63
C GLU A 133 21.58 16.16 -7.28
N VAL A 134 20.97 15.17 -6.60
CA VAL A 134 21.45 14.61 -5.35
C VAL A 134 21.46 13.07 -5.42
N GLY A 135 22.41 12.47 -4.71
CA GLY A 135 22.61 11.03 -4.65
C GLY A 135 22.53 10.46 -3.24
N GLU A 136 22.93 9.20 -3.12
CA GLU A 136 22.96 8.46 -1.84
C GLU A 136 23.92 9.15 -0.85
N GLY A 137 23.40 9.53 0.31
CA GLY A 137 24.18 10.13 1.40
C GLY A 137 24.52 11.61 1.21
N GLU A 138 24.09 12.24 0.12
CA GLU A 138 24.26 13.68 -0.05
C GLU A 138 23.32 14.47 0.84
N THR A 139 23.68 15.73 1.12
CA THR A 139 22.96 16.61 2.04
C THR A 139 22.57 17.93 1.40
N LEU A 140 21.51 18.53 1.90
CA LEU A 140 21.04 19.87 1.53
C LEU A 140 20.84 20.70 2.80
N PRO A 141 21.75 21.62 3.13
CA PRO A 141 21.58 22.53 4.25
C PRO A 141 20.54 23.62 3.91
N LEU A 142 19.62 23.88 4.84
CA LEU A 142 18.62 24.91 4.71
C LEU A 142 18.85 26.09 5.67
N GLY A 143 19.73 25.91 6.64
CA GLY A 143 20.03 26.85 7.73
C GLY A 143 20.18 26.07 9.03
N ALA A 144 19.19 26.11 9.90
CA ALA A 144 19.12 25.27 11.09
C ALA A 144 18.79 23.80 10.77
N HIS A 145 18.12 23.53 9.65
CA HIS A 145 17.73 22.20 9.18
C HIS A 145 18.70 21.70 8.10
N THR A 146 18.93 20.40 8.08
CA THR A 146 19.69 19.73 7.02
C THR A 146 18.97 18.47 6.56
N LEU A 147 18.75 18.34 5.25
CA LEU A 147 18.19 17.14 4.64
C LEU A 147 19.31 16.19 4.23
N HIS A 148 19.19 14.92 4.59
CA HIS A 148 20.06 13.82 4.15
C HIS A 148 19.28 12.91 3.21
N PHE A 149 19.79 12.66 2.02
CA PHE A 149 19.11 11.88 1.00
C PHE A 149 19.52 10.41 1.03
N MET A 150 18.53 9.52 0.93
CA MET A 150 18.73 8.08 0.79
C MET A 150 17.92 7.57 -0.39
N LEU A 151 18.59 6.90 -1.33
CA LEU A 151 17.88 6.29 -2.46
C LEU A 151 17.09 5.04 -2.00
N ALA A 152 15.85 4.96 -2.42
CA ALA A 152 14.93 3.87 -2.10
C ALA A 152 14.33 3.24 -3.39
N PRO A 153 15.20 2.79 -4.35
CA PRO A 153 14.73 2.34 -5.64
C PRO A 153 13.75 1.18 -5.49
N MET A 154 12.66 1.24 -6.25
CA MET A 154 11.53 0.30 -6.25
C MET A 154 10.71 0.28 -4.94
N VAL A 155 10.75 1.36 -4.16
CA VAL A 155 9.82 1.54 -3.05
C VAL A 155 8.89 2.77 -3.38
N HIS A 156 7.97 2.73 -4.41
CA HIS A 156 7.78 1.55 -5.27
C HIS A 156 8.25 1.75 -6.74
N TRP A 157 8.76 2.91 -7.11
CA TRP A 157 9.33 3.23 -8.42
C TRP A 157 10.87 3.34 -8.38
N PRO A 158 11.56 3.29 -9.55
CA PRO A 158 13.03 3.18 -9.57
C PRO A 158 13.77 4.45 -9.17
N GLU A 159 13.12 5.62 -9.20
CA GLU A 159 13.70 6.92 -8.84
C GLU A 159 13.46 7.32 -7.39
N VAL A 160 12.63 6.57 -6.65
CA VAL A 160 12.24 6.97 -5.29
C VAL A 160 13.46 7.21 -4.41
N MET A 161 13.44 8.33 -3.72
CA MET A 161 14.36 8.66 -2.64
C MET A 161 13.57 9.14 -1.43
N VAL A 162 14.16 8.98 -0.25
CA VAL A 162 13.63 9.52 1.01
C VAL A 162 14.59 10.56 1.55
N ALA A 163 14.09 11.50 2.32
CA ALA A 163 14.89 12.55 2.94
C ALA A 163 14.75 12.50 4.46
N TYR A 164 15.87 12.44 5.18
CA TYR A 164 15.92 12.54 6.64
C TYR A 164 16.36 13.96 7.03
N GLU A 165 15.52 14.62 7.80
CA GLU A 165 15.82 15.90 8.42
C GLU A 165 16.36 15.64 9.82
N GLU A 166 17.64 16.04 10.07
CA GLU A 166 18.39 15.59 11.24
C GLU A 166 18.08 16.35 12.53
N THR A 167 17.63 17.62 12.43
CA THR A 167 17.42 18.50 13.58
C THR A 167 16.18 18.07 14.37
N GLU A 168 15.08 17.85 13.67
CA GLU A 168 13.79 17.44 14.23
C GLU A 168 13.52 15.92 14.06
N LYS A 169 14.51 15.19 13.50
CA LYS A 169 14.47 13.72 13.30
C LYS A 169 13.26 13.24 12.48
N LEU A 170 12.98 13.96 11.39
CA LEU A 170 11.88 13.67 10.49
C LEU A 170 12.34 12.79 9.32
N LEU A 171 11.58 11.76 8.99
CA LEU A 171 11.76 10.99 7.77
C LEU A 171 10.63 11.31 6.79
N PHE A 172 10.92 12.02 5.70
CA PHE A 172 10.05 12.16 4.53
C PHE A 172 10.22 10.89 3.69
N SER A 173 9.24 10.00 3.78
CA SER A 173 9.40 8.59 3.41
C SER A 173 8.89 8.24 2.02
N ALA A 174 8.56 9.22 1.18
CA ALA A 174 7.82 9.00 -0.07
C ALA A 174 6.55 8.18 0.23
N ASP A 175 6.22 7.20 -0.61
CA ASP A 175 5.05 6.34 -0.44
C ASP A 175 5.19 5.28 0.65
N ALA A 176 6.41 5.04 1.12
CA ALA A 176 6.60 4.15 2.24
C ALA A 176 5.83 4.65 3.47
N PHE A 177 5.21 3.71 4.20
CA PHE A 177 4.35 3.98 5.35
C PHE A 177 3.03 4.70 5.05
N GLY A 178 2.71 4.88 3.76
CA GLY A 178 1.44 5.42 3.31
C GLY A 178 0.24 4.51 3.57
N ARG A 179 -0.96 5.09 3.51
CA ARG A 179 -2.23 4.36 3.55
C ARG A 179 -3.30 5.02 2.69
N PHE A 180 -4.29 4.26 2.28
CA PHE A 180 -5.52 4.83 1.71
C PHE A 180 -6.35 5.58 2.76
N GLY A 181 -7.10 6.57 2.29
CA GLY A 181 -8.00 7.39 3.07
C GLY A 181 -7.50 8.82 3.27
N SER A 182 -8.39 9.78 3.09
CA SER A 182 -8.12 11.20 3.36
C SER A 182 -7.93 11.45 4.86
N LEU A 183 -7.13 12.42 5.22
CA LEU A 183 -6.85 12.75 6.62
C LEU A 183 -8.11 13.17 7.37
N GLY A 184 -8.97 13.97 6.73
CA GLY A 184 -10.18 14.47 7.36
C GLY A 184 -11.21 13.37 7.67
N ARG A 185 -11.36 12.37 6.80
CA ARG A 185 -12.35 11.29 6.99
C ARG A 185 -11.84 10.11 7.80
N THR A 186 -10.54 9.94 7.88
CA THR A 186 -9.93 8.79 8.54
C THR A 186 -9.10 9.15 9.77
N ALA A 187 -9.30 10.35 10.34
CA ALA A 187 -8.54 10.85 11.49
C ALA A 187 -8.52 9.88 12.68
N ASN A 188 -9.65 9.25 12.98
CA ASN A 188 -9.79 8.30 14.10
C ASN A 188 -9.72 6.83 13.65
N ALA A 189 -9.40 6.55 12.38
CA ALA A 189 -9.32 5.18 11.89
C ALA A 189 -7.94 4.58 12.19
N PRO A 190 -7.87 3.28 12.57
CA PRO A 190 -6.58 2.60 12.74
C PRO A 190 -5.75 2.69 11.44
N TRP A 191 -4.44 2.91 11.61
CA TRP A 191 -3.53 3.02 10.45
C TRP A 191 -3.38 1.69 9.72
N ALA A 192 -3.15 0.59 10.43
CA ALA A 192 -2.71 -0.69 9.90
C ALA A 192 -3.63 -1.31 8.82
N PRO A 193 -4.98 -1.34 8.93
CA PRO A 193 -5.79 -2.01 7.91
C PRO A 193 -5.69 -1.40 6.51
N GLN A 194 -5.72 -0.06 6.40
CA GLN A 194 -5.61 0.62 5.12
C GLN A 194 -4.16 0.74 4.65
N ALA A 195 -3.20 0.80 5.57
CA ALA A 195 -1.77 0.73 5.26
C ALA A 195 -1.39 -0.65 4.72
N ARG A 196 -1.92 -1.75 5.28
CA ARG A 196 -1.75 -3.10 4.76
C ARG A 196 -2.32 -3.23 3.36
N ARG A 197 -3.54 -2.70 3.13
CA ARG A 197 -4.17 -2.70 1.82
C ARG A 197 -3.32 -1.92 0.81
N TYR A 198 -2.82 -0.73 1.20
CA TYR A 198 -1.90 0.08 0.39
C TYR A 198 -0.61 -0.70 0.12
N TYR A 199 0.06 -1.17 1.16
CA TYR A 199 1.34 -1.86 1.05
C TYR A 199 1.28 -3.04 0.08
N TYR A 200 0.39 -4.01 0.29
CA TYR A 200 0.38 -5.23 -0.54
C TYR A 200 -0.11 -5.01 -1.97
N ASN A 201 -0.88 -3.95 -2.22
CA ASN A 201 -1.32 -3.63 -3.57
C ASN A 201 -0.34 -2.73 -4.34
N ILE A 202 0.43 -1.89 -3.66
CA ILE A 202 1.34 -0.91 -4.28
C ILE A 202 2.82 -1.33 -4.12
N VAL A 203 3.27 -1.59 -2.89
CA VAL A 203 4.70 -1.76 -2.54
C VAL A 203 5.11 -3.22 -2.43
N GLY A 204 4.23 -4.13 -1.98
CA GLY A 204 4.55 -5.45 -1.42
C GLY A 204 5.35 -6.41 -2.29
N LYS A 205 5.34 -6.25 -3.62
CA LYS A 205 6.18 -7.01 -4.55
C LYS A 205 7.69 -6.80 -4.26
N TYR A 206 8.05 -5.62 -3.75
CA TYR A 206 9.42 -5.16 -3.58
C TYR A 206 9.93 -5.27 -2.12
N GLY A 207 9.50 -6.29 -1.40
CA GLY A 207 9.86 -6.48 0.01
C GLY A 207 11.37 -6.46 0.29
N ALA A 208 12.20 -6.98 -0.61
CA ALA A 208 13.66 -6.93 -0.46
C ALA A 208 14.21 -5.49 -0.48
N GLN A 209 13.64 -4.62 -1.32
CA GLN A 209 14.00 -3.21 -1.41
C GLN A 209 13.51 -2.44 -0.16
N VAL A 210 12.32 -2.77 0.34
CA VAL A 210 11.84 -2.25 1.62
C VAL A 210 12.77 -2.65 2.76
N GLN A 211 13.24 -3.92 2.83
CA GLN A 211 14.22 -4.36 3.82
C GLN A 211 15.55 -3.59 3.72
N ALA A 212 16.00 -3.28 2.50
CA ALA A 212 17.19 -2.45 2.30
C ALA A 212 16.99 -1.01 2.82
N LEU A 213 15.82 -0.41 2.58
CA LEU A 213 15.45 0.90 3.12
C LEU A 213 15.39 0.88 4.65
N LEU A 214 14.70 -0.10 5.25
CA LEU A 214 14.61 -0.25 6.71
C LEU A 214 15.99 -0.41 7.37
N LYS A 215 16.91 -1.13 6.70
CA LYS A 215 18.30 -1.26 7.18
C LYS A 215 19.03 0.08 7.18
N LYS A 216 18.85 0.93 6.15
CA LYS A 216 19.42 2.28 6.14
C LYS A 216 18.80 3.13 7.24
N ALA A 217 17.48 3.14 7.34
CA ALA A 217 16.73 3.90 8.35
C ALA A 217 17.05 3.49 9.79
N SER A 218 17.44 2.24 10.05
CA SER A 218 17.78 1.76 11.39
C SER A 218 19.07 2.39 11.97
N ALA A 219 19.87 3.05 11.14
CA ALA A 219 21.05 3.82 11.60
C ALA A 219 20.70 5.25 12.02
N LEU A 220 19.46 5.68 11.83
CA LEU A 220 18.97 7.03 12.10
C LEU A 220 18.08 7.03 13.35
N GLU A 221 18.07 8.16 14.04
CA GLU A 221 17.13 8.41 15.13
C GLU A 221 15.89 9.09 14.55
N ILE A 222 14.84 8.30 14.25
CA ILE A 222 13.60 8.80 13.63
C ILE A 222 12.53 8.94 14.72
N GLU A 223 12.03 10.16 14.92
CA GLU A 223 10.94 10.46 15.84
C GLU A 223 9.60 10.66 15.11
N THR A 224 9.65 11.00 13.82
CA THR A 224 8.48 11.26 13.00
C THR A 224 8.68 10.73 11.58
N ILE A 225 7.65 10.03 11.04
CA ILE A 225 7.59 9.69 9.62
C ILE A 225 6.52 10.52 8.94
N CYS A 226 6.90 11.18 7.83
CA CYS A 226 6.07 12.04 6.99
C CYS A 226 5.85 11.37 5.62
N PRO A 227 4.82 10.50 5.47
CA PRO A 227 4.55 9.80 4.21
C PRO A 227 3.82 10.71 3.22
N LEU A 228 3.80 10.31 1.93
CA LEU A 228 3.05 11.03 0.89
C LEU A 228 1.55 10.74 0.92
N HIS A 229 1.10 9.69 1.62
CA HIS A 229 -0.32 9.38 1.86
C HIS A 229 -0.58 9.03 3.32
N GLY A 230 -1.73 9.47 3.85
CA GLY A 230 -2.14 9.15 5.22
C GLY A 230 -1.51 10.04 6.28
N PRO A 231 -1.62 9.68 7.56
CA PRO A 231 -1.19 10.52 8.67
C PRO A 231 0.33 10.51 8.86
N VAL A 232 0.85 11.58 9.43
CA VAL A 232 2.17 11.59 10.06
C VAL A 232 2.20 10.59 11.21
N LEU A 233 3.28 9.83 11.34
CA LEU A 233 3.43 8.77 12.33
C LEU A 233 4.47 9.16 13.38
N THR A 234 4.06 9.14 14.64
CA THR A 234 4.91 9.45 15.79
C THR A 234 4.68 8.43 16.91
N GLY A 235 5.60 8.34 17.88
CA GLY A 235 5.43 7.53 19.08
C GLY A 235 5.03 6.08 18.82
N GLU A 236 3.94 5.62 19.42
CA GLU A 236 3.47 4.22 19.27
C GLU A 236 3.08 3.89 17.83
N ALA A 237 2.46 4.82 17.10
CA ALA A 237 2.06 4.61 15.71
C ALA A 237 3.27 4.42 14.79
N LEU A 238 4.36 5.16 15.02
CA LEU A 238 5.63 4.99 14.32
C LEU A 238 6.23 3.61 14.63
N GLY A 239 6.27 3.22 15.90
CA GLY A 239 6.78 1.91 16.32
C GLY A 239 5.99 0.75 15.69
N GLU A 240 4.65 0.85 15.65
CA GLU A 240 3.79 -0.13 14.99
C GLU A 240 4.07 -0.19 13.48
N ALA A 241 4.19 0.97 12.83
CA ALA A 241 4.43 1.04 11.39
C ALA A 241 5.76 0.40 10.99
N LEU A 242 6.84 0.70 11.71
CA LEU A 242 8.16 0.07 11.49
C LEU A 242 8.11 -1.45 11.66
N ARG A 243 7.47 -1.92 12.74
CA ARG A 243 7.30 -3.35 13.02
C ARG A 243 6.51 -4.05 11.89
N LEU A 244 5.41 -3.44 11.44
CA LEU A 244 4.57 -4.02 10.39
C LEU A 244 5.28 -4.00 9.03
N TYR A 245 5.97 -2.92 8.68
CA TYR A 245 6.76 -2.86 7.44
C TYR A 245 7.87 -3.91 7.41
N ASP A 246 8.56 -4.16 8.54
CA ASP A 246 9.53 -5.23 8.66
C ASP A 246 8.91 -6.61 8.44
N LEU A 247 7.76 -6.86 9.06
CA LEU A 247 7.02 -8.11 8.94
C LEU A 247 6.49 -8.32 7.50
N TRP A 248 5.85 -7.29 6.92
CA TRP A 248 5.25 -7.39 5.58
C TRP A 248 6.31 -7.57 4.49
N SER A 249 7.42 -6.86 4.59
CA SER A 249 8.51 -6.93 3.60
C SER A 249 9.28 -8.26 3.62
N ARG A 250 9.12 -9.04 4.69
CA ARG A 250 9.55 -10.45 4.75
C ARG A 250 8.45 -11.44 4.35
N TRP A 251 7.31 -10.96 3.85
CA TRP A 251 6.12 -11.75 3.51
C TRP A 251 5.59 -12.60 4.66
N GLN A 252 5.82 -12.19 5.90
CA GLN A 252 5.27 -12.84 7.07
C GLN A 252 3.83 -12.38 7.30
N SER A 253 2.98 -13.29 7.80
CA SER A 253 1.61 -12.95 8.18
C SER A 253 1.55 -12.25 9.54
N GLU A 254 0.61 -11.34 9.72
CA GLU A 254 0.35 -10.75 11.03
C GLU A 254 -0.34 -11.74 11.96
N SER A 255 -1.11 -12.66 11.40
CA SER A 255 -1.84 -13.68 12.15
C SER A 255 -1.59 -15.08 11.56
N PRO A 256 -0.55 -15.78 12.02
CA PRO A 256 -0.14 -17.07 11.45
C PRO A 256 -1.20 -18.18 11.55
N ASP A 257 -2.06 -18.12 12.55
CA ASP A 257 -3.08 -19.14 12.80
C ASP A 257 -4.44 -18.81 12.17
N ASP A 258 -4.67 -17.56 11.76
CA ASP A 258 -5.92 -17.14 11.14
C ASP A 258 -6.02 -17.66 9.71
N ILE A 259 -7.26 -17.94 9.31
CA ILE A 259 -7.59 -18.50 8.01
C ILE A 259 -8.43 -17.50 7.23
N LEU A 260 -8.00 -17.14 6.02
CA LEU A 260 -8.89 -16.54 5.04
C LEU A 260 -9.57 -17.65 4.24
N LEU A 261 -10.88 -17.74 4.26
CA LEU A 261 -11.66 -18.60 3.37
C LEU A 261 -12.27 -17.74 2.27
N ALA A 262 -11.63 -17.72 1.11
CA ALA A 262 -12.08 -16.97 -0.06
C ALA A 262 -12.87 -17.89 -1.00
N HIS A 263 -14.09 -17.49 -1.36
CA HIS A 263 -14.93 -18.26 -2.25
C HIS A 263 -15.45 -17.47 -3.44
N ALA A 264 -15.66 -18.18 -4.55
CA ALA A 264 -16.35 -17.68 -5.74
C ALA A 264 -17.45 -18.68 -6.14
N SER A 265 -18.70 -18.28 -5.93
CA SER A 265 -19.88 -19.16 -6.10
C SER A 265 -20.83 -18.60 -7.14
N ILE A 266 -21.28 -19.44 -8.09
CA ILE A 266 -22.21 -19.01 -9.16
C ILE A 266 -23.66 -18.97 -8.64
N HIS A 267 -24.13 -20.06 -8.01
CA HIS A 267 -25.52 -20.23 -7.57
C HIS A 267 -25.67 -20.53 -6.07
N GLY A 268 -24.65 -20.18 -5.25
CA GLY A 268 -24.69 -20.27 -3.80
C GLY A 268 -24.29 -21.63 -3.21
N ASN A 269 -24.17 -22.72 -3.97
CA ASN A 269 -23.81 -24.03 -3.41
C ASN A 269 -22.36 -24.07 -2.90
N THR A 270 -21.41 -23.48 -3.62
CA THR A 270 -20.02 -23.35 -3.18
C THR A 270 -19.93 -22.43 -1.95
N ALA A 271 -20.66 -21.31 -1.94
CA ALA A 271 -20.73 -20.41 -0.79
C ALA A 271 -21.27 -21.10 0.47
N ARG A 272 -22.35 -21.91 0.32
CA ARG A 272 -22.91 -22.70 1.44
C ARG A 272 -21.90 -23.72 1.98
N ALA A 273 -21.14 -24.36 1.09
CA ALA A 273 -20.08 -25.28 1.51
C ALA A 273 -18.95 -24.57 2.22
N ALA A 274 -18.56 -23.38 1.74
CA ALA A 274 -17.57 -22.53 2.38
C ALA A 274 -18.02 -22.10 3.79
N GLU A 275 -19.27 -21.68 3.96
CA GLU A 275 -19.82 -21.32 5.27
C GLU A 275 -19.86 -22.51 6.25
N LEU A 276 -20.28 -23.69 5.77
CA LEU A 276 -20.24 -24.88 6.61
C LEU A 276 -18.79 -25.25 7.02
N PHE A 277 -17.85 -25.11 6.08
CA PHE A 277 -16.45 -25.40 6.37
C PHE A 277 -15.85 -24.41 7.37
N LYS A 278 -16.22 -23.13 7.25
CA LYS A 278 -15.89 -22.09 8.26
C LYS A 278 -16.34 -22.52 9.65
N GLN A 279 -17.61 -22.91 9.81
CA GLN A 279 -18.16 -23.35 11.09
C GLN A 279 -17.40 -24.55 11.68
N LYS A 280 -16.99 -25.50 10.83
CA LYS A 280 -16.18 -26.66 11.27
C LYS A 280 -14.79 -26.23 11.75
N LEU A 281 -14.14 -25.33 11.04
CA LEU A 281 -12.84 -24.77 11.43
C LEU A 281 -12.94 -23.99 12.77
N GLU A 282 -13.97 -23.16 12.91
CA GLU A 282 -14.25 -22.40 14.14
C GLU A 282 -14.56 -23.31 15.33
N ALA A 283 -15.27 -24.42 15.13
CA ALA A 283 -15.51 -25.42 16.14
C ALA A 283 -14.21 -26.12 16.64
N LYS A 284 -13.13 -26.07 15.84
CA LYS A 284 -11.79 -26.53 16.23
C LYS A 284 -10.90 -25.41 16.78
N GLY A 285 -11.47 -24.21 17.00
CA GLY A 285 -10.77 -23.07 17.60
C GLY A 285 -10.04 -22.16 16.61
N ALA A 286 -10.18 -22.37 15.29
CA ALA A 286 -9.60 -21.47 14.30
C ALA A 286 -10.38 -20.16 14.21
N ARG A 287 -9.70 -19.05 13.93
CA ARG A 287 -10.33 -17.79 13.52
C ARG A 287 -10.40 -17.75 12.00
N VAL A 288 -11.62 -17.61 11.46
CA VAL A 288 -11.85 -17.69 10.02
C VAL A 288 -12.55 -16.43 9.50
N THR A 289 -11.91 -15.74 8.58
CA THR A 289 -12.52 -14.67 7.80
C THR A 289 -13.09 -15.25 6.51
N LEU A 290 -14.40 -15.16 6.31
CA LEU A 290 -15.03 -15.53 5.06
C LEU A 290 -15.02 -14.35 4.09
N CYS A 291 -14.63 -14.60 2.84
CA CYS A 291 -14.55 -13.59 1.79
C CYS A 291 -15.25 -14.08 0.53
N ASP A 292 -16.33 -13.41 0.16
CA ASP A 292 -17.01 -13.64 -1.12
C ASP A 292 -16.35 -12.78 -2.21
N LEU A 293 -15.58 -13.41 -3.08
CA LEU A 293 -14.87 -12.75 -4.17
C LEU A 293 -15.79 -12.18 -5.27
N THR A 294 -17.07 -12.54 -5.26
CA THR A 294 -18.04 -11.99 -6.23
C THR A 294 -18.54 -10.60 -5.82
N THR A 295 -18.37 -10.22 -4.56
CA THR A 295 -18.86 -8.96 -3.99
C THR A 295 -17.79 -8.15 -3.26
N THR A 296 -16.71 -8.80 -2.83
CA THR A 296 -15.58 -8.12 -2.18
C THR A 296 -14.62 -7.59 -3.24
N GLU A 297 -14.30 -6.32 -3.17
CA GLU A 297 -13.30 -5.74 -4.05
C GLU A 297 -11.94 -6.41 -3.82
N VAL A 298 -11.24 -6.73 -4.91
CA VAL A 298 -10.08 -7.64 -4.91
C VAL A 298 -8.92 -7.17 -4.03
N SER A 299 -8.67 -5.85 -3.90
CA SER A 299 -7.58 -5.33 -3.07
C SER A 299 -7.75 -5.62 -1.58
N TYR A 300 -8.99 -5.68 -1.09
CA TYR A 300 -9.29 -6.09 0.29
C TYR A 300 -9.06 -7.60 0.48
N ALA A 301 -9.46 -8.41 -0.50
CA ALA A 301 -9.21 -9.86 -0.47
C ALA A 301 -7.71 -10.16 -0.46
N VAL A 302 -6.92 -9.45 -1.28
CA VAL A 302 -5.45 -9.53 -1.31
C VAL A 302 -4.86 -9.16 0.05
N ALA A 303 -5.24 -8.01 0.64
CA ALA A 303 -4.75 -7.58 1.94
C ALA A 303 -5.04 -8.62 3.04
N ASN A 304 -6.23 -9.23 3.02
CA ASN A 304 -6.63 -10.27 3.96
C ASN A 304 -5.84 -11.58 3.74
N ALA A 305 -5.52 -11.93 2.49
CA ALA A 305 -4.70 -13.12 2.21
C ALA A 305 -3.28 -12.99 2.77
N PHE A 306 -2.70 -11.80 2.69
CA PHE A 306 -1.39 -11.55 3.29
C PHE A 306 -1.44 -11.43 4.82
N TYR A 307 -2.56 -10.93 5.39
CA TYR A 307 -2.75 -10.87 6.83
C TYR A 307 -2.77 -12.24 7.49
N CYS A 308 -3.50 -13.19 6.89
CA CYS A 308 -3.67 -14.55 7.42
C CYS A 308 -2.47 -15.44 7.11
N GLY A 309 -2.15 -16.38 7.99
CA GLY A 309 -1.14 -17.41 7.74
C GLY A 309 -1.64 -18.56 6.89
N LYS A 310 -2.95 -18.72 6.78
CA LYS A 310 -3.59 -19.82 6.06
C LYS A 310 -4.67 -19.30 5.12
N LEU A 311 -4.84 -19.96 3.98
CA LEU A 311 -5.80 -19.62 2.94
C LEU A 311 -6.60 -20.86 2.56
N VAL A 312 -7.91 -20.73 2.43
CA VAL A 312 -8.77 -21.73 1.79
C VAL A 312 -9.41 -21.09 0.57
N LEU A 313 -9.29 -21.75 -0.57
CA LEU A 313 -9.86 -21.33 -1.84
C LEU A 313 -11.02 -22.24 -2.20
N ALA A 314 -12.22 -21.69 -2.34
CA ALA A 314 -13.42 -22.44 -2.73
C ALA A 314 -14.00 -21.89 -4.03
N CYS A 315 -13.93 -22.65 -5.13
CA CYS A 315 -14.24 -22.17 -6.45
C CYS A 315 -15.15 -23.13 -7.24
N SER A 316 -16.10 -22.54 -7.96
CA SER A 316 -16.87 -23.26 -8.98
C SER A 316 -16.08 -23.37 -10.28
N THR A 317 -16.17 -24.53 -10.94
CA THR A 317 -15.72 -24.68 -12.33
C THR A 317 -16.67 -23.92 -13.26
N TYR A 318 -16.14 -23.09 -14.14
CA TYR A 318 -16.89 -22.27 -15.09
C TYR A 318 -16.22 -22.34 -16.46
N ASP A 319 -16.97 -22.68 -17.51
CA ASP A 319 -16.47 -22.83 -18.89
C ASP A 319 -15.19 -23.70 -19.00
N GLY A 320 -15.09 -24.75 -18.16
CA GLY A 320 -13.91 -25.59 -18.07
C GLY A 320 -12.71 -24.97 -17.34
N GLY A 321 -12.83 -23.69 -16.92
CA GLY A 321 -11.83 -22.89 -16.19
C GLY A 321 -12.24 -22.61 -14.75
N LEU A 322 -11.54 -21.65 -14.14
CA LEU A 322 -11.92 -21.07 -12.86
C LEU A 322 -13.08 -20.07 -13.07
N PHE A 323 -13.93 -19.93 -12.08
CA PHE A 323 -14.90 -18.83 -12.08
C PHE A 323 -14.14 -17.48 -11.98
N PRO A 324 -14.43 -16.49 -12.86
CA PRO A 324 -13.58 -15.29 -13.06
C PRO A 324 -13.13 -14.56 -11.79
N PRO A 325 -13.95 -14.36 -10.73
CA PRO A 325 -13.48 -13.68 -9.52
C PRO A 325 -12.33 -14.42 -8.81
N MET A 326 -12.29 -15.75 -8.86
CA MET A 326 -11.18 -16.54 -8.32
C MET A 326 -9.93 -16.43 -9.21
N GLU A 327 -10.11 -16.41 -10.52
CA GLU A 327 -9.02 -16.23 -11.48
C GLU A 327 -8.32 -14.88 -11.27
N GLU A 328 -9.11 -13.81 -11.13
CA GLU A 328 -8.64 -12.47 -10.84
C GLU A 328 -7.87 -12.42 -9.51
N PHE A 329 -8.45 -12.94 -8.45
CA PHE A 329 -7.83 -12.97 -7.12
C PHE A 329 -6.46 -13.67 -7.13
N LEU A 330 -6.39 -14.86 -7.75
CA LEU A 330 -5.13 -15.61 -7.85
C LEU A 330 -4.09 -14.87 -8.69
N SER A 331 -4.50 -14.20 -9.77
CA SER A 331 -3.61 -13.39 -10.60
C SER A 331 -3.01 -12.21 -9.83
N HIS A 332 -3.84 -11.55 -8.99
CA HIS A 332 -3.35 -10.51 -8.08
C HIS A 332 -2.36 -11.06 -7.04
N LEU A 333 -2.67 -12.18 -6.40
CA LEU A 333 -1.76 -12.80 -5.42
C LEU A 333 -0.40 -13.13 -6.06
N GLN A 334 -0.40 -13.70 -7.25
CA GLN A 334 0.82 -14.02 -8.01
C GLN A 334 1.62 -12.76 -8.35
N ALA A 335 0.97 -11.73 -8.90
CA ALA A 335 1.60 -10.47 -9.29
C ALA A 335 2.23 -9.73 -8.09
N LYS A 336 1.61 -9.85 -6.90
CA LYS A 336 2.11 -9.22 -5.65
C LYS A 336 3.09 -10.11 -4.87
N GLY A 337 3.43 -11.30 -5.42
CA GLY A 337 4.45 -12.19 -4.85
C GLY A 337 4.01 -12.91 -3.58
N PHE A 338 2.72 -13.27 -3.50
CA PHE A 338 2.17 -14.07 -2.40
C PHE A 338 2.97 -15.35 -2.19
N ARG A 339 3.32 -15.65 -0.93
CA ARG A 339 4.17 -16.78 -0.57
C ARG A 339 4.09 -17.16 0.90
N SER A 340 4.76 -18.26 1.27
CA SER A 340 4.97 -18.67 2.66
C SER A 340 3.68 -18.88 3.43
N ARG A 341 2.68 -19.52 2.79
CA ARG A 341 1.35 -19.79 3.37
C ARG A 341 0.95 -21.26 3.21
N THR A 342 0.03 -21.70 4.08
CA THR A 342 -0.67 -22.99 3.90
C THR A 342 -1.99 -22.77 3.18
N VAL A 343 -2.26 -23.55 2.14
CA VAL A 343 -3.44 -23.37 1.28
C VAL A 343 -4.26 -24.66 1.20
N GLY A 344 -5.54 -24.60 1.56
CA GLY A 344 -6.55 -25.64 1.36
C GLY A 344 -7.41 -25.36 0.13
N LEU A 345 -7.89 -26.41 -0.54
CA LEU A 345 -8.68 -26.29 -1.76
C LEU A 345 -10.05 -26.95 -1.62
N MET A 346 -11.07 -26.22 -2.10
CA MET A 346 -12.43 -26.69 -2.29
C MET A 346 -12.86 -26.41 -3.73
N GLU A 347 -13.51 -27.35 -4.38
CA GLU A 347 -14.02 -27.16 -5.73
C GLU A 347 -15.48 -27.56 -5.86
N ASN A 348 -16.14 -27.05 -6.86
CA ASN A 348 -17.49 -27.48 -7.26
C ASN A 348 -17.60 -27.62 -8.78
N GLY A 349 -18.21 -28.71 -9.22
CA GLY A 349 -18.54 -28.93 -10.63
C GLY A 349 -19.48 -30.11 -10.80
N SER A 350 -20.59 -29.91 -11.53
CA SER A 350 -21.64 -30.91 -11.62
C SER A 350 -21.22 -32.16 -12.37
N TRP A 351 -20.54 -32.02 -13.50
CA TRP A 351 -20.12 -33.16 -14.35
C TRP A 351 -18.59 -33.30 -14.51
N ALA A 352 -17.84 -32.18 -14.51
CA ALA A 352 -16.40 -32.19 -14.72
C ALA A 352 -15.73 -31.10 -13.83
N PRO A 353 -15.62 -31.30 -12.49
CA PRO A 353 -14.94 -30.37 -11.63
C PRO A 353 -13.44 -30.30 -12.02
N ALA A 354 -12.95 -29.09 -12.22
CA ALA A 354 -11.58 -28.82 -12.62
C ALA A 354 -10.94 -27.69 -11.78
N ALA A 355 -11.71 -27.00 -10.97
CA ALA A 355 -11.26 -25.78 -10.28
C ALA A 355 -10.08 -26.07 -9.33
N ALA A 356 -10.11 -27.16 -8.57
CA ALA A 356 -9.01 -27.49 -7.64
C ALA A 356 -7.68 -27.72 -8.38
N ARG A 357 -7.71 -28.46 -9.49
CA ARG A 357 -6.53 -28.70 -10.32
C ARG A 357 -5.96 -27.40 -10.91
N LEU A 358 -6.86 -26.52 -11.38
CA LEU A 358 -6.46 -25.23 -11.97
C LEU A 358 -5.93 -24.26 -10.91
N MET A 359 -6.56 -24.18 -9.74
CA MET A 359 -6.05 -23.39 -8.61
C MET A 359 -4.67 -23.91 -8.18
N ARG A 360 -4.50 -25.23 -8.04
CA ARG A 360 -3.21 -25.85 -7.68
C ARG A 360 -2.11 -25.48 -8.66
N ALA A 361 -2.35 -25.56 -9.97
CA ALA A 361 -1.39 -25.19 -10.98
C ALA A 361 -0.89 -23.73 -10.85
N LYS A 362 -1.81 -22.78 -10.58
CA LYS A 362 -1.43 -21.39 -10.33
C LYS A 362 -0.65 -21.21 -9.01
N LEU A 363 -1.01 -21.94 -7.97
CA LEU A 363 -0.31 -21.87 -6.68
C LEU A 363 1.10 -22.46 -6.76
N GLU A 364 1.35 -23.47 -7.60
CA GLU A 364 2.67 -24.08 -7.86
C GLU A 364 3.65 -23.08 -8.52
N GLU A 365 3.15 -22.04 -9.18
CA GLU A 365 3.97 -20.95 -9.71
C GLU A 365 4.39 -19.91 -8.63
N MET A 366 3.78 -19.96 -7.44
CA MET A 366 4.09 -19.10 -6.31
C MET A 366 5.10 -19.75 -5.37
N LYS A 367 5.91 -18.95 -4.68
CA LYS A 367 7.02 -19.45 -3.86
C LYS A 367 6.53 -19.91 -2.48
N ASP A 368 7.15 -20.97 -1.97
CA ASP A 368 7.05 -21.40 -0.56
C ASP A 368 5.61 -21.58 -0.07
N LEU A 369 4.71 -22.08 -0.92
CA LEU A 369 3.35 -22.44 -0.53
C LEU A 369 3.28 -23.94 -0.19
N ARG A 370 2.63 -24.23 0.95
CA ARG A 370 2.22 -25.60 1.31
C ARG A 370 0.77 -25.79 0.91
N VAL A 371 0.51 -26.42 -0.23
CA VAL A 371 -0.84 -26.76 -0.65
C VAL A 371 -1.24 -28.12 -0.06
N CYS A 372 -2.36 -28.14 0.71
CA CYS A 372 -2.89 -29.35 1.33
C CYS A 372 -3.16 -30.47 0.29
N GLY A 373 -2.96 -31.72 0.70
CA GLY A 373 -3.20 -32.88 -0.16
C GLY A 373 -4.70 -33.12 -0.38
N THR A 374 -5.49 -32.95 0.67
CA THR A 374 -6.95 -33.13 0.63
C THR A 374 -7.64 -32.00 -0.14
N VAL A 375 -8.55 -32.38 -1.03
CA VAL A 375 -9.44 -31.48 -1.73
C VAL A 375 -10.89 -31.80 -1.34
N VAL A 376 -11.67 -30.77 -0.98
CA VAL A 376 -13.12 -30.90 -0.82
C VAL A 376 -13.77 -30.73 -2.20
N SER A 377 -14.24 -31.83 -2.80
CA SER A 377 -14.81 -31.82 -4.15
C SER A 377 -16.34 -32.03 -4.10
N LEU A 378 -17.07 -30.95 -4.44
CA LEU A 378 -18.51 -30.98 -4.52
C LEU A 378 -18.97 -31.38 -5.93
N ARG A 379 -20.11 -32.08 -5.97
CA ARG A 379 -20.84 -32.40 -7.19
C ARG A 379 -22.19 -31.68 -7.15
N SER A 380 -22.22 -30.42 -7.59
CA SER A 380 -23.35 -29.48 -7.51
C SER A 380 -23.65 -29.03 -6.08
N ALA A 381 -24.05 -29.92 -5.21
CA ALA A 381 -24.39 -29.65 -3.81
C ALA A 381 -23.55 -30.49 -2.85
N LEU A 382 -23.60 -30.12 -1.58
CA LEU A 382 -22.99 -30.91 -0.50
C LEU A 382 -23.58 -32.31 -0.44
N GLY A 383 -22.73 -33.30 -0.35
CA GLY A 383 -23.08 -34.71 -0.18
C GLY A 383 -22.35 -35.36 1.00
N PRO A 384 -22.70 -36.59 1.38
CA PRO A 384 -22.15 -37.27 2.57
C PRO A 384 -20.62 -37.39 2.56
N ALA A 385 -20.00 -37.56 1.38
CA ALA A 385 -18.56 -37.66 1.25
C ALA A 385 -17.81 -36.37 1.59
N ASN A 386 -18.46 -35.22 1.44
CA ASN A 386 -17.83 -33.90 1.69
C ASN A 386 -17.55 -33.68 3.18
N GLU A 387 -18.30 -34.27 4.07
CA GLU A 387 -18.08 -34.16 5.51
C GLU A 387 -16.72 -34.76 5.91
N ALA A 388 -16.40 -35.95 5.44
CA ALA A 388 -15.12 -36.60 5.68
C ALA A 388 -13.95 -35.83 5.03
N GLN A 389 -14.16 -35.29 3.81
CA GLN A 389 -13.16 -34.44 3.15
C GLN A 389 -12.90 -33.15 3.92
N MET A 390 -13.92 -32.47 4.44
CA MET A 390 -13.78 -31.27 5.27
C MET A 390 -13.05 -31.57 6.58
N GLU A 391 -13.32 -32.70 7.25
CA GLU A 391 -12.63 -33.08 8.47
C GLU A 391 -11.14 -33.37 8.20
N ALA A 392 -10.83 -34.07 7.09
CA ALA A 392 -9.44 -34.34 6.69
C ALA A 392 -8.71 -33.03 6.36
N LEU A 393 -9.31 -32.13 5.58
CA LEU A 393 -8.71 -30.82 5.25
C LEU A 393 -8.52 -29.95 6.50
N THR A 394 -9.48 -29.99 7.45
CA THR A 394 -9.31 -29.30 8.75
C THR A 394 -8.08 -29.80 9.49
N THR A 395 -7.87 -31.11 9.52
CA THR A 395 -6.70 -31.72 10.16
C THR A 395 -5.40 -31.24 9.53
N GLU A 396 -5.33 -31.19 8.19
CA GLU A 396 -4.14 -30.70 7.48
C GLU A 396 -3.87 -29.21 7.71
N LEU A 397 -4.92 -28.38 7.74
CA LEU A 397 -4.81 -26.94 7.97
C LEU A 397 -4.43 -26.59 9.42
N CYS A 398 -4.92 -27.37 10.39
CA CYS A 398 -4.66 -27.16 11.81
C CYS A 398 -3.42 -27.91 12.33
N ALA A 399 -2.78 -28.74 11.51
CA ALA A 399 -1.50 -29.36 11.86
C ALA A 399 -0.43 -28.28 12.12
N LYS A 400 0.27 -28.41 13.26
CA LYS A 400 1.35 -27.51 13.67
C LYS A 400 2.62 -27.74 12.86
#